data_49b9bf30fe3397979d72e85b5000b217
#
_entry.id   49b9bf30fe3397979d72e85b5000b217
#
_cell.length_a   1.000
_cell.length_b   1.000
_cell.length_c   1.000
_cell.angle_alpha   90.00
_cell.angle_beta   90.00
_cell.angle_gamma   90.00
#
_symmetry.space_group_name_H-M   'P 1'
#
loop_
_entity.id
_entity.type
_entity.pdbx_description
1 polymer ?
#
loop_
_entity_poly.entity_id
_entity_poly.type
_entity_poly.pdbx_seq_one_letter_code
_entity_poly.pdbx_strand_id
1 'polypeptide(L)'
;MSRVRWLPVALGAWLLAAPPVRAAEVTSVAVGLPDLALLNQQQQAMTLTTGWGLASIGTGAALLARPTDAWTRAFATQQVVWGVIDAGIGLWAVQDFEKRRALPADPGHKPWLHDLYLVNAALDVGYMAAGLALMAQPDEQIKGHGAGVLLQGAWLALFDGANAWLTRPAP
;
A
#
# COMPACT_ATOMS: atom_id res chain seq x y z
N MET A 1 6.15 33.80 18.18
CA MET A 1 5.12 32.91 17.60
C MET A 1 5.48 32.61 16.16
N SER A 2 6.36 31.62 15.91
CA SER A 2 6.77 31.22 14.56
C SER A 2 5.73 30.26 14.01
N ARG A 3 5.06 30.65 12.92
CA ARG A 3 4.17 29.78 12.16
C ARG A 3 5.02 28.74 11.41
N VAL A 4 5.08 27.54 11.92
CA VAL A 4 5.63 26.40 11.17
C VAL A 4 4.68 26.15 10.01
N ARG A 5 5.11 26.53 8.79
CA ARG A 5 4.39 26.20 7.55
C ARG A 5 4.59 24.70 7.32
N TRP A 6 3.54 23.92 7.52
CA TRP A 6 3.49 22.53 7.18
C TRP A 6 3.55 22.40 5.64
N LEU A 7 4.66 21.89 5.12
CA LEU A 7 4.71 21.36 3.77
C LEU A 7 3.93 20.04 3.80
N PRO A 8 2.94 19.85 2.90
CA PRO A 8 2.34 18.55 2.70
C PRO A 8 3.47 17.61 2.23
N VAL A 9 3.79 16.64 3.08
CA VAL A 9 4.72 15.57 2.71
C VAL A 9 4.02 14.75 1.64
N ALA A 10 4.37 15.01 0.39
CA ALA A 10 3.94 14.25 -0.79
C ALA A 10 4.64 12.88 -0.78
N LEU A 11 4.25 12.00 0.13
CA LEU A 11 4.79 10.63 0.27
C LEU A 11 4.11 9.61 -0.65
N GLY A 12 3.23 10.06 -1.56
CA GLY A 12 2.50 9.19 -2.48
C GLY A 12 3.07 9.01 -3.87
N ALA A 13 4.16 9.70 -4.25
CA ALA A 13 4.56 9.82 -5.66
C ALA A 13 5.44 8.68 -6.21
N TRP A 14 5.87 7.73 -5.42
CA TRP A 14 6.81 6.68 -5.85
C TRP A 14 6.18 5.38 -6.33
N LEU A 15 4.87 5.21 -6.17
CA LEU A 15 4.18 3.97 -6.56
C LEU A 15 3.81 3.87 -8.05
N LEU A 16 4.07 4.90 -8.86
CA LEU A 16 3.65 4.95 -10.26
C LEU A 16 4.78 4.80 -11.29
N ALA A 17 6.02 4.57 -10.89
CA ALA A 17 7.09 4.28 -11.81
C ALA A 17 7.05 2.81 -12.26
N ALA A 18 6.12 2.48 -13.14
CA ALA A 18 6.23 1.23 -13.90
C ALA A 18 7.53 1.29 -14.72
N PRO A 19 8.42 0.29 -14.65
CA PRO A 19 9.60 0.25 -15.47
C PRO A 19 9.20 0.23 -16.96
N PRO A 20 9.98 0.88 -17.84
CA PRO A 20 9.69 0.85 -19.28
C PRO A 20 9.64 -0.60 -19.75
N VAL A 21 8.57 -0.95 -20.44
CA VAL A 21 8.43 -2.24 -21.11
C VAL A 21 9.59 -2.37 -22.10
N ARG A 22 10.58 -3.19 -21.77
CA ARG A 22 11.61 -3.59 -22.74
C ARG A 22 10.91 -4.36 -23.84
N ALA A 23 11.06 -3.89 -25.07
CA ALA A 23 10.69 -4.67 -26.25
C ALA A 23 11.49 -5.98 -26.21
N ALA A 24 10.82 -7.08 -25.85
CA ALA A 24 11.42 -8.41 -25.89
C ALA A 24 11.47 -8.87 -27.33
N GLU A 25 12.60 -9.42 -27.74
CA GLU A 25 12.75 -10.14 -29.00
C GLU A 25 11.64 -11.17 -29.14
N VAL A 26 10.98 -11.16 -30.30
CA VAL A 26 9.92 -12.10 -30.64
C VAL A 26 10.60 -13.45 -30.98
N THR A 27 10.99 -14.18 -29.96
CA THR A 27 11.23 -15.62 -30.06
C THR A 27 9.86 -16.30 -29.99
N SER A 28 9.60 -17.26 -30.84
CA SER A 28 8.36 -18.03 -30.99
C SER A 28 7.86 -18.51 -29.63
N VAL A 29 7.00 -17.70 -28.98
CA VAL A 29 6.42 -17.99 -27.68
C VAL A 29 5.30 -19.00 -27.94
N ALA A 30 5.44 -20.20 -27.42
CA ALA A 30 4.28 -21.06 -27.18
C ALA A 30 3.25 -20.18 -26.42
N VAL A 31 2.04 -20.05 -26.98
CA VAL A 31 0.97 -19.26 -26.35
C VAL A 31 0.65 -19.91 -25.01
N GLY A 32 1.30 -19.43 -23.95
CA GLY A 32 1.11 -19.92 -22.61
C GLY A 32 -0.28 -19.50 -22.08
N LEU A 33 -0.88 -20.36 -21.27
CA LEU A 33 -2.10 -20.00 -20.56
C LEU A 33 -1.78 -18.93 -19.47
N PRO A 34 -2.73 -18.06 -19.10
CA PRO A 34 -2.55 -17.11 -18.02
C PRO A 34 -2.26 -17.83 -16.69
N ASP A 35 -1.41 -17.26 -15.86
CA ASP A 35 -1.19 -17.77 -14.48
C ASP A 35 -2.37 -17.35 -13.59
N LEU A 36 -3.46 -18.13 -13.68
CA LEU A 36 -4.68 -17.85 -12.92
C LEU A 36 -4.48 -17.98 -11.40
N ALA A 37 -3.53 -18.83 -10.96
CA ALA A 37 -3.24 -18.99 -9.54
C ALA A 37 -2.64 -17.70 -8.96
N LEU A 38 -1.64 -17.15 -9.64
CA LEU A 38 -1.00 -15.89 -9.26
C LEU A 38 -1.98 -14.72 -9.35
N LEU A 39 -2.77 -14.65 -10.43
CA LEU A 39 -3.78 -13.59 -10.59
C LEU A 39 -4.85 -13.63 -9.50
N ASN A 40 -5.34 -14.82 -9.12
CA ASN A 40 -6.31 -14.98 -8.04
C ASN A 40 -5.72 -14.57 -6.68
N GLN A 41 -4.46 -14.93 -6.41
CA GLN A 41 -3.74 -14.50 -5.21
C GLN A 41 -3.64 -12.97 -5.15
N GLN A 42 -3.24 -12.32 -6.24
CA GLN A 42 -3.16 -10.86 -6.33
C GLN A 42 -4.53 -10.19 -6.15
N GLN A 43 -5.57 -10.76 -6.75
CA GLN A 43 -6.94 -10.25 -6.60
C GLN A 43 -7.39 -10.32 -5.14
N GLN A 44 -7.10 -11.41 -4.43
CA GLN A 44 -7.40 -11.54 -3.00
C GLN A 44 -6.64 -10.50 -2.17
N ALA A 45 -5.34 -10.32 -2.45
CA ALA A 45 -4.52 -9.32 -1.80
C ALA A 45 -5.11 -7.90 -2.00
N MET A 46 -5.45 -7.52 -3.23
CA MET A 46 -6.02 -6.20 -3.52
C MET A 46 -7.43 -6.02 -2.94
N THR A 47 -8.23 -7.09 -2.87
CA THR A 47 -9.52 -7.06 -2.17
C THR A 47 -9.34 -6.78 -0.68
N LEU A 48 -8.35 -7.41 -0.06
CA LEU A 48 -8.01 -7.18 1.34
C LEU A 48 -7.54 -5.74 1.58
N THR A 49 -6.67 -5.21 0.71
CA THR A 49 -6.21 -3.81 0.75
C THR A 49 -7.37 -2.84 0.60
N THR A 50 -8.28 -3.09 -0.34
CA THR A 50 -9.50 -2.28 -0.51
C THR A 50 -10.35 -2.29 0.76
N GLY A 51 -10.57 -3.48 1.34
CA GLY A 51 -11.34 -3.65 2.58
C GLY A 51 -10.72 -2.89 3.76
N TRP A 52 -9.40 -2.99 3.91
CA TRP A 52 -8.65 -2.22 4.91
C TRP A 52 -8.79 -0.71 4.69
N GLY A 53 -8.63 -0.24 3.46
CA GLY A 53 -8.79 1.17 3.11
C GLY A 53 -10.18 1.70 3.44
N LEU A 54 -11.24 0.96 3.08
CA LEU A 54 -12.62 1.34 3.41
C LEU A 54 -12.88 1.34 4.92
N ALA A 55 -12.36 0.36 5.66
CA ALA A 55 -12.45 0.31 7.11
C ALA A 55 -11.73 1.49 7.76
N SER A 56 -10.55 1.85 7.26
CA SER A 56 -9.79 3.02 7.71
C SER A 56 -10.54 4.32 7.45
N ILE A 57 -11.11 4.52 6.26
CA ILE A 57 -11.97 5.67 5.95
C ILE A 57 -13.15 5.73 6.91
N GLY A 58 -13.86 4.61 7.09
CA GLY A 58 -15.02 4.54 7.98
C GLY A 58 -14.67 4.88 9.43
N THR A 59 -13.56 4.33 9.93
CA THR A 59 -13.06 4.62 11.28
C THR A 59 -12.68 6.10 11.43
N GLY A 60 -11.91 6.63 10.50
CA GLY A 60 -11.50 8.04 10.51
C GLY A 60 -12.69 8.98 10.43
N ALA A 61 -13.63 8.74 9.53
CA ALA A 61 -14.85 9.53 9.39
C ALA A 61 -15.73 9.48 10.67
N ALA A 62 -15.90 8.32 11.28
CA ALA A 62 -16.68 8.15 12.50
C ALA A 62 -16.05 8.90 13.69
N LEU A 63 -14.72 8.94 13.80
CA LEU A 63 -14.01 9.70 14.82
C LEU A 63 -14.13 11.20 14.57
N LEU A 64 -14.00 11.67 13.31
CA LEU A 64 -14.10 13.09 12.96
C LEU A 64 -15.52 13.65 13.10
N ALA A 65 -16.55 12.81 13.03
CA ALA A 65 -17.94 13.21 13.20
C ALA A 65 -18.31 13.60 14.65
N ARG A 66 -17.40 13.43 15.61
CA ARG A 66 -17.60 13.74 17.03
C ARG A 66 -16.67 14.85 17.47
N PRO A 67 -17.00 15.61 18.53
CA PRO A 67 -16.05 16.49 19.19
C PRO A 67 -14.85 15.65 19.66
N THR A 68 -13.65 15.97 19.20
CA THR A 68 -12.44 15.20 19.47
C THR A 68 -11.30 16.11 19.94
N ASP A 69 -10.40 15.56 20.74
CA ASP A 69 -9.12 16.18 21.06
C ASP A 69 -8.17 16.23 19.85
N ALA A 70 -7.05 16.92 20.01
CA ALA A 70 -6.07 17.11 18.92
C ALA A 70 -5.45 15.80 18.46
N TRP A 71 -5.18 14.88 19.37
CA TRP A 71 -4.62 13.56 19.07
C TRP A 71 -5.58 12.73 18.22
N THR A 72 -6.83 12.57 18.68
CA THR A 72 -7.86 11.79 17.99
C THR A 72 -8.13 12.35 16.59
N ARG A 73 -8.19 13.68 16.45
CA ARG A 73 -8.40 14.33 15.15
C ARG A 73 -7.26 14.03 14.18
N ALA A 74 -6.02 14.13 14.66
CA ALA A 74 -4.84 13.85 13.83
C ALA A 74 -4.77 12.38 13.42
N PHE A 75 -5.01 11.45 14.35
CA PHE A 75 -5.11 10.01 14.06
C PHE A 75 -6.20 9.72 13.04
N ALA A 76 -7.41 10.24 13.25
CA ALA A 76 -8.55 10.03 12.35
C ALA A 76 -8.28 10.59 10.94
N THR A 77 -7.60 11.72 10.84
CA THR A 77 -7.18 12.29 9.55
C THR A 77 -6.23 11.33 8.82
N GLN A 78 -5.27 10.72 9.52
CA GLN A 78 -4.38 9.71 8.94
C GLN A 78 -5.17 8.49 8.45
N GLN A 79 -6.16 8.01 9.22
CA GLN A 79 -7.00 6.89 8.80
C GLN A 79 -7.74 7.18 7.49
N VAL A 80 -8.31 8.39 7.35
CA VAL A 80 -8.99 8.77 6.09
C VAL A 80 -8.00 8.86 4.94
N VAL A 81 -6.85 9.53 5.12
CA VAL A 81 -5.87 9.75 4.05
C VAL A 81 -5.30 8.43 3.53
N TRP A 82 -4.80 7.58 4.44
CA TRP A 82 -4.27 6.27 4.06
C TRP A 82 -5.36 5.36 3.50
N GLY A 83 -6.53 5.38 4.12
CA GLY A 83 -7.66 4.58 3.63
C GLY A 83 -8.06 4.91 2.19
N VAL A 84 -8.03 6.19 1.79
CA VAL A 84 -8.29 6.60 0.40
C VAL A 84 -7.20 6.09 -0.53
N ILE A 85 -5.93 6.12 -0.12
CA ILE A 85 -4.81 5.59 -0.90
C ILE A 85 -4.97 4.08 -1.11
N ASP A 86 -5.16 3.32 -0.03
CA ASP A 86 -5.27 1.86 -0.07
C ASP A 86 -6.50 1.39 -0.88
N ALA A 87 -7.66 2.00 -0.63
CA ALA A 87 -8.87 1.69 -1.39
C ALA A 87 -8.71 2.05 -2.88
N GLY A 88 -8.05 3.19 -3.18
CA GLY A 88 -7.78 3.61 -4.55
C GLY A 88 -6.88 2.65 -5.30
N ILE A 89 -5.78 2.20 -4.68
CA ILE A 89 -4.88 1.19 -5.25
C ILE A 89 -5.62 -0.13 -5.51
N GLY A 90 -6.38 -0.61 -4.52
CA GLY A 90 -7.12 -1.86 -4.65
C GLY A 90 -8.17 -1.82 -5.76
N LEU A 91 -8.96 -0.75 -5.83
CA LEU A 91 -9.98 -0.56 -6.88
C LEU A 91 -9.37 -0.43 -8.27
N TRP A 92 -8.24 0.28 -8.40
CA TRP A 92 -7.53 0.38 -9.68
C TRP A 92 -7.01 -0.98 -10.14
N ALA A 93 -6.47 -1.79 -9.24
CA ALA A 93 -5.92 -3.11 -9.53
C ALA A 93 -6.99 -4.08 -10.06
N VAL A 94 -8.25 -3.97 -9.61
CA VAL A 94 -9.35 -4.83 -10.11
C VAL A 94 -9.50 -4.71 -11.64
N GLN A 95 -9.40 -3.50 -12.19
CA GLN A 95 -9.51 -3.28 -13.64
C GLN A 95 -8.33 -3.89 -14.42
N ASP A 96 -7.15 -3.93 -13.80
CA ASP A 96 -5.95 -4.51 -14.44
C ASP A 96 -6.02 -6.04 -14.47
N PHE A 97 -6.58 -6.68 -13.45
CA PHE A 97 -6.72 -8.15 -13.42
C PHE A 97 -7.59 -8.70 -14.54
N GLU A 98 -8.68 -8.04 -14.89
CA GLU A 98 -9.54 -8.47 -16.00
C GLU A 98 -8.78 -8.45 -17.33
N LYS A 99 -7.94 -7.44 -17.56
CA LYS A 99 -7.10 -7.36 -18.74
C LYS A 99 -6.05 -8.48 -18.74
N ARG A 100 -5.41 -8.74 -17.61
CA ARG A 100 -4.35 -9.76 -17.47
C ARG A 100 -4.86 -11.19 -17.64
N ARG A 101 -6.13 -11.46 -17.29
CA ARG A 101 -6.76 -12.77 -17.51
C ARG A 101 -6.82 -13.17 -18.98
N ALA A 102 -6.78 -12.21 -19.89
CA ALA A 102 -6.79 -12.43 -21.33
C ALA A 102 -5.37 -12.56 -21.93
N LEU A 103 -4.33 -12.38 -21.13
CA LEU A 103 -2.93 -12.40 -21.61
C LEU A 103 -2.22 -13.69 -21.19
N PRO A 104 -1.23 -14.17 -21.99
CA PRO A 104 -0.35 -15.25 -21.58
C PRO A 104 0.39 -14.92 -20.28
N ALA A 105 0.77 -15.96 -19.52
CA ALA A 105 1.61 -15.80 -18.35
C ALA A 105 2.96 -15.17 -18.71
N ASP A 106 3.35 -14.16 -17.94
CA ASP A 106 4.68 -13.57 -18.00
C ASP A 106 5.58 -14.23 -16.93
N PRO A 107 6.62 -14.98 -17.33
CA PRO A 107 7.53 -15.62 -16.39
C PRO A 107 8.26 -14.64 -15.46
N GLY A 108 8.45 -13.40 -15.90
CA GLY A 108 9.09 -12.34 -15.12
C GLY A 108 8.18 -11.70 -14.07
N HIS A 109 6.86 -11.90 -14.17
CA HIS A 109 5.90 -11.20 -13.34
C HIS A 109 5.96 -11.61 -11.86
N LYS A 110 6.04 -12.90 -11.57
CA LYS A 110 6.10 -13.40 -10.19
C LYS A 110 7.38 -12.98 -9.45
N PRO A 111 8.59 -13.11 -10.02
CA PRO A 111 9.81 -12.57 -9.43
C PRO A 111 9.73 -11.05 -9.20
N TRP A 112 9.23 -10.30 -10.19
CA TRP A 112 9.05 -8.86 -10.05
C TRP A 112 8.12 -8.48 -8.88
N LEU A 113 7.02 -9.20 -8.70
CA LEU A 113 6.10 -8.99 -7.57
C LEU A 113 6.78 -9.29 -6.23
N HIS A 114 7.57 -10.36 -6.16
CA HIS A 114 8.33 -10.69 -4.97
C HIS A 114 9.24 -9.54 -4.55
N ASP A 115 10.02 -9.01 -5.50
CA ASP A 115 10.93 -7.90 -5.25
C ASP A 115 10.17 -6.63 -4.86
N LEU A 116 9.04 -6.34 -5.52
CA LEU A 116 8.17 -5.22 -5.20
C LEU A 116 7.68 -5.28 -3.75
N TYR A 117 7.15 -6.43 -3.33
CA TYR A 117 6.66 -6.61 -1.97
C TYR A 117 7.79 -6.54 -0.92
N LEU A 118 8.99 -7.04 -1.24
CA LEU A 118 10.15 -6.88 -0.35
C LEU A 118 10.55 -5.42 -0.16
N VAL A 119 10.59 -4.65 -1.25
CA VAL A 119 10.91 -3.22 -1.19
C VAL A 119 9.85 -2.46 -0.39
N ASN A 120 8.56 -2.75 -0.62
CA ASN A 120 7.48 -2.14 0.13
C ASN A 120 7.57 -2.49 1.63
N ALA A 121 7.76 -3.76 1.97
CA ALA A 121 7.91 -4.17 3.38
C ALA A 121 9.07 -3.43 4.08
N ALA A 122 10.18 -3.18 3.38
CA ALA A 122 11.28 -2.38 3.92
C ALA A 122 10.89 -0.91 4.14
N LEU A 123 10.13 -0.30 3.21
CA LEU A 123 9.57 1.05 3.34
C LEU A 123 8.59 1.15 4.51
N ASP A 124 7.77 0.12 4.73
CA ASP A 124 6.79 0.07 5.82
C ASP A 124 7.45 0.05 7.19
N VAL A 125 8.58 -0.66 7.33
CA VAL A 125 9.42 -0.57 8.53
C VAL A 125 9.90 0.87 8.74
N GLY A 126 10.25 1.58 7.67
CA GLY A 126 10.58 3.01 7.71
C GLY A 126 9.39 3.87 8.19
N TYR A 127 8.18 3.60 7.71
CA TYR A 127 6.96 4.27 8.20
C TYR A 127 6.69 3.99 9.68
N MET A 128 6.89 2.75 10.13
CA MET A 128 6.76 2.40 11.55
C MET A 128 7.77 3.18 12.40
N ALA A 129 9.03 3.26 11.99
CA ALA A 129 10.05 4.04 12.69
C ALA A 129 9.71 5.55 12.72
N ALA A 130 9.25 6.11 11.61
CA ALA A 130 8.79 7.49 11.54
C ALA A 130 7.58 7.74 12.44
N GLY A 131 6.60 6.82 12.45
CA GLY A 131 5.45 6.88 13.34
C GLY A 131 5.85 6.92 14.81
N LEU A 132 6.77 6.04 15.24
CA LEU A 132 7.32 6.04 16.60
C LEU A 132 8.03 7.35 16.93
N ALA A 133 8.84 7.88 16.02
CA ALA A 133 9.53 9.16 16.23
C ALA A 133 8.57 10.33 16.37
N LEU A 134 7.46 10.35 15.62
CA LEU A 134 6.40 11.34 15.78
C LEU A 134 5.65 11.18 17.11
N MET A 135 5.40 9.94 17.54
CA MET A 135 4.76 9.68 18.85
C MET A 135 5.63 10.09 20.05
N ALA A 136 6.95 10.18 19.88
CA ALA A 136 7.87 10.66 20.92
C ALA A 136 7.87 12.20 21.08
N GLN A 137 7.19 12.96 20.20
CA GLN A 137 7.11 14.42 20.29
C GLN A 137 6.16 14.84 21.41
N PRO A 138 6.32 16.04 22.01
CA PRO A 138 5.46 16.51 23.09
C PRO A 138 4.05 16.93 22.63
N ASP A 139 3.86 17.28 21.38
CA ASP A 139 2.62 17.78 20.80
C ASP A 139 1.63 16.64 20.52
N GLU A 140 0.43 16.72 21.08
CA GLU A 140 -0.61 15.69 20.97
C GLU A 140 -1.09 15.51 19.52
N GLN A 141 -1.13 16.57 18.72
CA GLN A 141 -1.48 16.45 17.30
C GLN A 141 -0.41 15.66 16.54
N ILE A 142 0.86 15.93 16.80
CA ILE A 142 1.97 15.19 16.17
C ILE A 142 1.95 13.72 16.60
N LYS A 143 1.69 13.43 17.89
CA LYS A 143 1.53 12.05 18.37
C LYS A 143 0.39 11.32 17.66
N GLY A 144 -0.75 11.98 17.46
CA GLY A 144 -1.89 11.42 16.77
C GLY A 144 -1.56 11.06 15.32
N HIS A 145 -0.85 11.94 14.60
CA HIS A 145 -0.33 11.62 13.27
C HIS A 145 0.64 10.44 13.32
N GLY A 146 1.56 10.43 14.28
CA GLY A 146 2.51 9.34 14.48
C GLY A 146 1.84 7.98 14.69
N ALA A 147 0.80 7.94 15.53
CA ALA A 147 0.03 6.72 15.79
C ALA A 147 -0.69 6.21 14.51
N GLY A 148 -1.23 7.10 13.70
CA GLY A 148 -1.84 6.75 12.42
C GLY A 148 -0.83 6.18 11.42
N VAL A 149 0.34 6.82 11.30
CA VAL A 149 1.44 6.33 10.43
C VAL A 149 1.99 4.99 10.92
N LEU A 150 2.15 4.81 12.24
CA LEU A 150 2.60 3.55 12.83
C LEU A 150 1.62 2.40 12.54
N LEU A 151 0.32 2.64 12.74
CA LEU A 151 -0.71 1.63 12.48
C LEU A 151 -0.71 1.22 11.00
N GLN A 152 -0.63 2.20 10.10
CA GLN A 152 -0.61 1.94 8.66
C GLN A 152 0.66 1.19 8.25
N GLY A 153 1.83 1.63 8.71
CA GLY A 153 3.10 0.94 8.43
C GLY A 153 3.10 -0.50 8.95
N ALA A 154 2.55 -0.75 10.15
CA ALA A 154 2.45 -2.10 10.71
C ALA A 154 1.53 -3.00 9.87
N TRP A 155 0.37 -2.49 9.42
CA TRP A 155 -0.52 -3.22 8.53
C TRP A 155 0.16 -3.56 7.20
N LEU A 156 0.76 -2.57 6.54
CA LEU A 156 1.42 -2.76 5.25
C LEU A 156 2.63 -3.68 5.37
N ALA A 157 3.45 -3.58 6.41
CA ALA A 157 4.58 -4.48 6.64
C ALA A 157 4.14 -5.94 6.74
N LEU A 158 3.02 -6.22 7.43
CA LEU A 158 2.44 -7.57 7.50
C LEU A 158 1.90 -8.00 6.13
N PHE A 159 1.20 -7.12 5.44
CA PHE A 159 0.61 -7.38 4.13
C PHE A 159 1.69 -7.65 3.06
N ASP A 160 2.67 -6.75 2.93
CA ASP A 160 3.73 -6.86 1.94
C ASP A 160 4.69 -8.00 2.27
N GLY A 161 5.02 -8.20 3.55
CA GLY A 161 5.83 -9.34 4.01
C GLY A 161 5.16 -10.69 3.70
N ALA A 162 3.86 -10.82 3.94
CA ALA A 162 3.11 -12.03 3.62
C ALA A 162 3.07 -12.29 2.10
N ASN A 163 2.82 -11.25 1.30
CA ASN A 163 2.79 -11.36 -0.16
C ASN A 163 4.17 -11.64 -0.74
N ALA A 164 5.25 -11.06 -0.21
CA ALA A 164 6.62 -11.41 -0.57
C ALA A 164 6.89 -12.89 -0.32
N TRP A 165 6.50 -13.41 0.85
CA TRP A 165 6.67 -14.82 1.16
C TRP A 165 5.90 -15.75 0.21
N LEU A 166 4.66 -15.39 -0.16
CA LEU A 166 3.82 -16.16 -1.08
C LEU A 166 4.31 -16.12 -2.54
N THR A 167 4.98 -15.05 -2.95
CA THR A 167 5.51 -14.86 -4.31
C THR A 167 6.96 -15.30 -4.46
N ARG A 168 7.62 -15.77 -3.39
CA ARG A 168 9.02 -16.20 -3.45
C ARG A 168 9.28 -17.20 -4.59
N PRO A 169 10.44 -17.13 -5.24
CA PRO A 169 10.87 -18.14 -6.20
C PRO A 169 10.91 -19.53 -5.56
N ALA A 170 10.61 -20.56 -6.35
CA ALA A 170 10.85 -21.93 -5.92
C ALA A 170 12.36 -22.16 -5.75
N PRO A 171 12.78 -22.97 -4.77
CA PRO A 171 14.19 -23.32 -4.56
C PRO A 171 14.76 -24.09 -5.75
#